data_f3b0c8223fb08e6700a98deb83aae8da
#
_entry.id   f3b0c8223fb08e6700a98deb83aae8da
#
_cell.length_a   1.000
_cell.length_b   1.000
_cell.length_c   1.000
_cell.angle_alpha   90.00
_cell.angle_beta   90.00
_cell.angle_gamma   90.00
#
_symmetry.space_group_name_H-M   'P 1'
#
loop_
_entity.id
_entity.type
_entity.pdbx_description
1 polymer ?
#
loop_
_entity_poly.entity_id
_entity_poly.type
_entity_poly.pdbx_seq_one_letter_code
_entity_poly.pdbx_strand_id
1 'polypeptide(L)'
;MATLESKDALKARDAEIKARRKAAKHLYDGGTPSIRGQIIKIIVLGLIDAFAGTLFFALIGKNQITFAILLASVTLIINYIYLRKGGLPAKYLAPGVILLVCFQIYTVVFSGYISFTNYGSLHNSNYEAALNATMLAAVEPVAGADYDVKVLKGADGALQLLATDMAANKVYVGGADYKVHPWHEVSAADGLVMGADGTADSLKGFTRLNDDQITNNAVAIVGLKVPMGPNPASDGFLATTDGYTGAVNKYSYTYDAATKTITTVADNRKYVANDKEGFFTDPTNGDRLNEIGWKTNVGLKNFKTIFTDKELRGPLLGVLLWTFEFAILTVLTTFILGLALALLLNDQRI
;
A
#
# COMPACT_ATOMS: atom_id res chain seq x y z
N MET A 1 9.08 21.71 70.77
CA MET A 1 7.85 21.17 71.34
C MET A 1 6.85 20.88 70.27
N ALA A 2 6.73 19.62 69.83
CA ALA A 2 5.71 19.20 68.89
C ALA A 2 4.40 19.04 69.67
N THR A 3 3.40 19.87 69.42
CA THR A 3 2.06 19.76 69.99
C THR A 3 1.42 18.46 69.51
N LEU A 4 1.18 17.53 70.42
CA LEU A 4 0.40 16.32 70.16
C LEU A 4 -1.04 16.75 69.79
N GLU A 5 -1.34 16.61 68.50
CA GLU A 5 -2.68 16.78 67.92
C GLU A 5 -3.63 15.83 68.69
N SER A 6 -4.73 16.35 69.28
CA SER A 6 -5.66 15.54 70.04
C SER A 6 -6.29 14.47 69.16
N LYS A 7 -6.61 13.29 69.71
CA LYS A 7 -7.27 12.19 69.01
C LYS A 7 -8.54 12.63 68.26
N ASP A 8 -9.21 13.65 68.77
CA ASP A 8 -10.43 14.19 68.16
C ASP A 8 -10.12 15.10 66.94
N ALA A 9 -9.00 15.84 66.97
CA ALA A 9 -8.53 16.61 65.78
C ALA A 9 -8.08 15.68 64.61
N LEU A 10 -7.43 14.55 64.93
CA LEU A 10 -7.09 13.55 63.94
C LEU A 10 -8.32 12.89 63.29
N LYS A 11 -9.35 12.54 64.08
CA LYS A 11 -10.62 12.01 63.62
C LYS A 11 -11.38 13.01 62.73
N ALA A 12 -11.42 14.27 63.12
CA ALA A 12 -12.05 15.35 62.34
C ALA A 12 -11.34 15.52 60.96
N ARG A 13 -10.00 15.50 60.93
CA ARG A 13 -9.20 15.58 59.74
C ARG A 13 -9.39 14.37 58.81
N ASP A 14 -9.45 13.16 59.36
CA ASP A 14 -9.75 11.95 58.58
C ASP A 14 -11.17 11.96 58.01
N ALA A 15 -12.15 12.48 58.73
CA ALA A 15 -13.51 12.65 58.27
C ALA A 15 -13.58 13.68 57.13
N GLU A 16 -12.85 14.79 57.24
CA GLU A 16 -12.75 15.81 56.18
C GLU A 16 -12.05 15.26 54.91
N ILE A 17 -10.95 14.54 55.07
CA ILE A 17 -10.26 13.87 53.95
C ILE A 17 -11.18 12.85 53.25
N LYS A 18 -11.95 12.08 54.02
CA LYS A 18 -12.95 11.13 53.50
C LYS A 18 -14.08 11.85 52.74
N ALA A 19 -14.58 12.97 53.29
CA ALA A 19 -15.59 13.80 52.62
C ALA A 19 -15.06 14.43 51.31
N ARG A 20 -13.85 14.98 51.36
CA ARG A 20 -13.17 15.51 50.14
C ARG A 20 -12.93 14.42 49.08
N ARG A 21 -12.49 13.22 49.48
CA ARG A 21 -12.35 12.06 48.59
C ARG A 21 -13.69 11.63 48.00
N LYS A 22 -14.77 11.65 48.77
CA LYS A 22 -16.12 11.32 48.31
C LYS A 22 -16.66 12.36 47.35
N ALA A 23 -16.45 13.65 47.59
CA ALA A 23 -16.79 14.76 46.70
C ALA A 23 -15.97 14.70 45.40
N ALA A 24 -14.64 14.49 45.53
CA ALA A 24 -13.77 14.30 44.37
C ALA A 24 -14.19 13.09 43.52
N LYS A 25 -14.57 11.99 44.14
CA LYS A 25 -15.07 10.81 43.44
C LYS A 25 -16.36 11.12 42.65
N HIS A 26 -17.25 11.95 43.19
CA HIS A 26 -18.47 12.40 42.51
C HIS A 26 -18.16 13.29 41.31
N LEU A 27 -17.13 14.12 41.37
CA LEU A 27 -16.61 14.90 40.23
C LEU A 27 -15.97 14.01 39.16
N TYR A 28 -15.24 12.95 39.58
CA TYR A 28 -14.65 11.96 38.68
C TYR A 28 -15.68 11.00 38.05
N ASP A 29 -16.77 10.72 38.74
CA ASP A 29 -17.83 9.84 38.20
C ASP A 29 -18.79 10.55 37.23
N GLY A 30 -18.57 11.87 37.00
CA GLY A 30 -19.22 12.64 35.94
C GLY A 30 -20.72 12.73 36.07
N GLY A 31 -21.29 13.10 37.20
CA GLY A 31 -22.71 13.40 37.37
C GLY A 31 -23.70 12.49 36.65
N THR A 32 -24.98 12.62 36.87
CA THR A 32 -26.01 11.96 36.02
C THR A 32 -26.00 12.61 34.65
N PRO A 33 -25.60 11.89 33.58
CA PRO A 33 -25.54 12.49 32.24
C PRO A 33 -26.92 12.92 31.81
N SER A 34 -27.04 14.13 31.25
CA SER A 34 -28.32 14.60 30.72
C SER A 34 -28.78 13.65 29.60
N ILE A 35 -30.09 13.47 29.45
CA ILE A 35 -30.69 12.63 28.39
C ILE A 35 -30.16 13.07 27.02
N ARG A 36 -30.04 14.38 26.75
CA ARG A 36 -29.49 14.92 25.51
C ARG A 36 -28.04 14.48 25.28
N GLY A 37 -27.20 14.51 26.32
CA GLY A 37 -25.82 14.06 26.21
C GLY A 37 -25.68 12.57 25.95
N GLN A 38 -26.58 11.74 26.49
CA GLN A 38 -26.62 10.31 26.20
C GLN A 38 -27.03 10.02 24.73
N ILE A 39 -28.04 10.72 24.22
CA ILE A 39 -28.50 10.59 22.84
C ILE A 39 -27.36 10.98 21.88
N ILE A 40 -26.72 12.13 22.09
CA ILE A 40 -25.59 12.57 21.25
C ILE A 40 -24.46 11.53 21.27
N LYS A 41 -24.11 11.01 22.44
CA LYS A 41 -23.08 9.98 22.58
C LYS A 41 -23.42 8.73 21.77
N ILE A 42 -24.66 8.23 21.85
CA ILE A 42 -25.10 7.03 21.11
C ILE A 42 -25.07 7.28 19.59
N ILE A 43 -25.50 8.46 19.15
CA ILE A 43 -25.46 8.84 17.72
C ILE A 43 -24.02 8.88 17.23
N VAL A 44 -23.10 9.53 17.97
CA VAL A 44 -21.68 9.65 17.56
C VAL A 44 -21.01 8.28 17.54
N LEU A 45 -21.22 7.45 18.56
CA LEU A 45 -20.68 6.09 18.57
C LEU A 45 -21.27 5.25 17.44
N GLY A 46 -22.57 5.34 17.19
CA GLY A 46 -23.22 4.62 16.08
C GLY A 46 -22.70 5.01 14.72
N LEU A 47 -22.38 6.29 14.50
CA LEU A 47 -21.72 6.75 13.27
C LEU A 47 -20.31 6.18 13.12
N ILE A 48 -19.52 6.18 14.22
CA ILE A 48 -18.18 5.58 14.25
C ILE A 48 -18.27 4.08 13.94
N ASP A 49 -19.21 3.36 14.57
CA ASP A 49 -19.40 1.93 14.38
C ASP A 49 -19.86 1.59 12.97
N ALA A 50 -20.76 2.38 12.38
CA ALA A 50 -21.22 2.21 11.01
C ALA A 50 -20.04 2.40 10.03
N PHE A 51 -19.24 3.44 10.21
CA PHE A 51 -18.06 3.67 9.38
C PHE A 51 -17.02 2.55 9.54
N ALA A 52 -16.72 2.15 10.78
CA ALA A 52 -15.81 1.04 11.07
C ALA A 52 -16.32 -0.29 10.48
N GLY A 53 -17.63 -0.55 10.57
CA GLY A 53 -18.27 -1.73 9.96
C GLY A 53 -18.11 -1.76 8.44
N THR A 54 -18.34 -0.64 7.77
CA THR A 54 -18.13 -0.54 6.31
C THR A 54 -16.68 -0.84 5.92
N LEU A 55 -15.71 -0.24 6.62
CA LEU A 55 -14.29 -0.51 6.39
C LEU A 55 -13.90 -1.95 6.71
N PHE A 56 -14.47 -2.54 7.77
CA PHE A 56 -14.23 -3.92 8.16
C PHE A 56 -14.60 -4.90 7.04
N PHE A 57 -15.80 -4.77 6.47
CA PHE A 57 -16.24 -5.60 5.36
C PHE A 57 -15.40 -5.36 4.08
N ALA A 58 -15.01 -4.12 3.81
CA ALA A 58 -14.13 -3.80 2.68
C ALA A 58 -12.74 -4.44 2.83
N LEU A 59 -12.17 -4.47 4.05
CA LEU A 59 -10.89 -5.12 4.35
C LEU A 59 -10.97 -6.64 4.20
N ILE A 60 -12.08 -7.27 4.65
CA ILE A 60 -12.30 -8.69 4.43
C ILE A 60 -12.39 -9.02 2.95
N GLY A 61 -13.15 -8.24 2.18
CA GLY A 61 -13.29 -8.42 0.73
C GLY A 61 -11.96 -8.32 -0.04
N LYS A 62 -10.99 -7.57 0.52
CA LYS A 62 -9.61 -7.46 -0.01
C LYS A 62 -8.64 -8.47 0.61
N ASN A 63 -9.13 -9.45 1.37
CA ASN A 63 -8.33 -10.45 2.10
C ASN A 63 -7.31 -9.85 3.11
N GLN A 64 -7.60 -8.65 3.63
CA GLN A 64 -6.77 -7.92 4.59
C GLN A 64 -7.18 -8.22 6.04
N ILE A 65 -7.18 -9.50 6.42
CA ILE A 65 -7.74 -9.99 7.70
C ILE A 65 -7.07 -9.35 8.91
N THR A 66 -5.74 -9.18 8.88
CA THR A 66 -4.99 -8.58 10.00
C THR A 66 -5.45 -7.16 10.30
N PHE A 67 -5.65 -6.33 9.28
CA PHE A 67 -6.14 -4.96 9.45
C PHE A 67 -7.62 -4.93 9.87
N ALA A 68 -8.43 -5.89 9.41
CA ALA A 68 -9.82 -6.03 9.86
C ALA A 68 -9.90 -6.33 11.36
N ILE A 69 -9.08 -7.26 11.87
CA ILE A 69 -9.01 -7.60 13.31
C ILE A 69 -8.53 -6.38 14.12
N LEU A 70 -7.50 -5.66 13.65
CA LEU A 70 -7.01 -4.47 14.31
C LEU A 70 -8.10 -3.39 14.41
N LEU A 71 -8.81 -3.11 13.31
CA LEU A 71 -9.92 -2.15 13.27
C LEU A 71 -11.04 -2.54 14.24
N ALA A 72 -11.46 -3.80 14.23
CA ALA A 72 -12.47 -4.32 15.14
C ALA A 72 -12.04 -4.16 16.61
N SER A 73 -10.78 -4.46 16.93
CA SER A 73 -10.23 -4.33 18.28
C SER A 73 -10.25 -2.88 18.76
N VAL A 74 -9.82 -1.93 17.94
CA VAL A 74 -9.85 -0.50 18.24
C VAL A 74 -11.28 -0.01 18.44
N THR A 75 -12.22 -0.41 17.58
CA THR A 75 -13.64 -0.04 17.68
C THR A 75 -14.24 -0.57 18.98
N LEU A 76 -13.96 -1.82 19.35
CA LEU A 76 -14.42 -2.39 20.64
C LEU A 76 -13.84 -1.65 21.84
N ILE A 77 -12.58 -1.25 21.81
CA ILE A 77 -11.93 -0.47 22.87
C ILE A 77 -12.62 0.90 23.01
N ILE A 78 -12.88 1.59 21.90
CA ILE A 78 -13.59 2.87 21.88
C ILE A 78 -14.97 2.71 22.53
N ASN A 79 -15.74 1.73 22.08
CA ASN A 79 -17.05 1.45 22.64
C ASN A 79 -16.99 1.15 24.14
N TYR A 80 -16.06 0.31 24.58
CA TYR A 80 -15.87 0.00 25.98
C TYR A 80 -15.59 1.24 26.82
N ILE A 81 -14.66 2.13 26.36
CA ILE A 81 -14.28 3.36 27.09
C ILE A 81 -15.49 4.30 27.23
N TYR A 82 -16.23 4.51 26.13
CA TYR A 82 -17.30 5.51 26.10
C TYR A 82 -18.63 5.01 26.66
N LEU A 83 -18.94 3.71 26.57
CA LEU A 83 -20.17 3.12 27.11
C LEU A 83 -20.07 2.86 28.61
N ARG A 84 -18.85 2.62 29.13
CA ARG A 84 -18.65 2.40 30.57
C ARG A 84 -19.10 3.62 31.39
N LYS A 85 -19.79 3.36 32.52
CA LYS A 85 -20.14 4.41 33.51
C LYS A 85 -18.88 4.87 34.24
N GLY A 86 -18.72 6.18 34.45
CA GLY A 86 -17.50 6.75 35.04
C GLY A 86 -16.32 6.82 34.08
N GLY A 87 -15.10 6.93 34.62
CA GLY A 87 -13.86 6.93 33.80
C GLY A 87 -13.67 8.18 32.98
N LEU A 88 -14.12 9.36 33.43
CA LEU A 88 -13.95 10.64 32.76
C LEU A 88 -12.52 10.87 32.21
N PRO A 89 -11.44 10.63 32.97
CA PRO A 89 -10.08 10.83 32.46
C PRO A 89 -9.80 9.98 31.21
N ALA A 90 -10.22 8.72 31.20
CA ALA A 90 -10.03 7.85 30.03
C ALA A 90 -10.80 8.35 28.80
N LYS A 91 -12.02 8.87 28.98
CA LYS A 91 -12.85 9.41 27.89
C LYS A 91 -12.25 10.66 27.25
N TYR A 92 -11.62 11.52 28.05
CA TYR A 92 -10.93 12.71 27.54
C TYR A 92 -9.59 12.39 26.91
N LEU A 93 -8.86 11.41 27.45
CA LEU A 93 -7.55 11.00 26.94
C LEU A 93 -7.66 10.09 25.71
N ALA A 94 -8.75 9.34 25.57
CA ALA A 94 -8.89 8.32 24.52
C ALA A 94 -8.64 8.86 23.08
N PRO A 95 -9.18 10.01 22.64
CA PRO A 95 -8.91 10.51 21.29
C PRO A 95 -7.42 10.78 21.07
N GLY A 96 -6.76 11.44 22.02
CA GLY A 96 -5.33 11.74 21.97
C GLY A 96 -4.47 10.47 21.98
N VAL A 97 -4.79 9.50 22.83
CA VAL A 97 -4.09 8.21 22.90
C VAL A 97 -4.27 7.40 21.62
N ILE A 98 -5.49 7.37 21.05
CA ILE A 98 -5.74 6.67 19.79
C ILE A 98 -4.91 7.29 18.66
N LEU A 99 -4.89 8.62 18.53
CA LEU A 99 -4.07 9.31 17.55
C LEU A 99 -2.57 9.04 17.78
N LEU A 100 -2.12 9.04 19.04
CA LEU A 100 -0.74 8.73 19.40
C LEU A 100 -0.39 7.29 18.98
N VAL A 101 -1.26 6.33 19.26
CA VAL A 101 -1.05 4.92 18.85
C VAL A 101 -1.01 4.80 17.33
N CYS A 102 -1.97 5.39 16.64
CA CYS A 102 -2.06 5.28 15.17
C CYS A 102 -0.88 5.95 14.45
N PHE A 103 -0.44 7.13 14.91
CA PHE A 103 0.57 7.90 14.18
C PHE A 103 1.99 7.77 14.76
N GLN A 104 2.15 7.57 16.05
CA GLN A 104 3.47 7.51 16.68
C GLN A 104 3.93 6.07 16.93
N ILE A 105 3.13 5.26 17.62
CA ILE A 105 3.54 3.89 17.96
C ILE A 105 3.65 3.05 16.70
N TYR A 106 2.69 3.17 15.76
CA TYR A 106 2.79 2.48 14.47
C TYR A 106 4.09 2.85 13.75
N THR A 107 4.43 4.14 13.67
CA THR A 107 5.66 4.60 13.00
C THR A 107 6.92 4.04 13.66
N VAL A 108 6.96 4.01 14.99
CA VAL A 108 8.10 3.46 15.75
C VAL A 108 8.24 1.95 15.48
N VAL A 109 7.15 1.19 15.57
CA VAL A 109 7.13 -0.26 15.32
C VAL A 109 7.51 -0.57 13.87
N PHE A 110 6.95 0.18 12.91
CA PHE A 110 7.26 0.03 11.50
C PHE A 110 8.72 0.36 11.20
N SER A 111 9.26 1.44 11.75
CA SER A 111 10.68 1.80 11.62
C SER A 111 11.58 0.72 12.22
N GLY A 112 11.20 0.17 13.39
CA GLY A 112 11.87 -0.97 13.99
C GLY A 112 11.88 -2.20 13.07
N TYR A 113 10.73 -2.55 12.47
CA TYR A 113 10.64 -3.64 11.50
C TYR A 113 11.55 -3.39 10.27
N ILE A 114 11.47 -2.20 9.68
CA ILE A 114 12.26 -1.82 8.50
C ILE A 114 13.78 -1.89 8.78
N SER A 115 14.21 -1.56 9.99
CA SER A 115 15.64 -1.57 10.35
C SER A 115 16.31 -2.96 10.24
N PHE A 116 15.52 -4.04 10.25
CA PHE A 116 16.00 -5.41 10.02
C PHE A 116 15.94 -5.85 8.54
N THR A 117 15.56 -4.96 7.64
CA THR A 117 15.42 -5.25 6.20
C THR A 117 16.39 -4.42 5.38
N ASN A 118 16.55 -4.79 4.09
CA ASN A 118 17.27 -3.99 3.10
C ASN A 118 16.39 -2.90 2.45
N TYR A 119 15.28 -2.51 3.09
CA TYR A 119 14.35 -1.51 2.54
C TYR A 119 15.07 -0.23 2.09
N GLY A 120 14.81 0.18 0.86
CA GLY A 120 15.45 1.35 0.24
C GLY A 120 14.87 1.60 -1.15
N SER A 121 15.46 2.53 -1.90
CA SER A 121 14.98 2.92 -3.24
C SER A 121 14.89 1.75 -4.22
N LEU A 122 15.78 0.78 -4.11
CA LEU A 122 15.79 -0.42 -4.98
C LEU A 122 15.04 -1.62 -4.38
N HIS A 123 14.61 -1.55 -3.11
CA HIS A 123 14.01 -2.65 -2.34
C HIS A 123 12.73 -2.22 -1.62
N ASN A 124 11.90 -1.42 -2.28
CA ASN A 124 10.65 -0.90 -1.70
C ASN A 124 9.43 -1.81 -1.93
N SER A 125 9.57 -2.84 -2.75
CA SER A 125 8.52 -3.78 -3.12
C SER A 125 8.68 -5.16 -2.49
N ASN A 126 7.69 -6.03 -2.67
CA ASN A 126 7.81 -7.45 -2.41
C ASN A 126 8.33 -8.19 -3.66
N TYR A 127 8.65 -9.48 -3.50
CA TYR A 127 9.18 -10.33 -4.57
C TYR A 127 8.29 -10.33 -5.82
N GLU A 128 6.98 -10.53 -5.66
CA GLU A 128 6.04 -10.60 -6.79
C GLU A 128 5.95 -9.28 -7.56
N ALA A 129 5.92 -8.15 -6.84
CA ALA A 129 5.90 -6.84 -7.48
C ALA A 129 7.22 -6.54 -8.20
N ALA A 130 8.36 -6.93 -7.63
CA ALA A 130 9.66 -6.79 -8.28
C ALA A 130 9.77 -7.68 -9.53
N LEU A 131 9.31 -8.94 -9.44
CA LEU A 131 9.24 -9.84 -10.60
C LEU A 131 8.37 -9.25 -11.71
N ASN A 132 7.15 -8.81 -11.39
CA ASN A 132 6.25 -8.21 -12.36
C ASN A 132 6.86 -6.96 -13.00
N ALA A 133 7.51 -6.09 -12.21
CA ALA A 133 8.19 -4.91 -12.75
C ALA A 133 9.37 -5.28 -13.64
N THR A 134 10.15 -6.29 -13.28
CA THR A 134 11.25 -6.82 -14.11
C THR A 134 10.72 -7.39 -15.42
N MET A 135 9.65 -8.17 -15.38
CA MET A 135 9.04 -8.74 -16.60
C MET A 135 8.36 -7.67 -17.47
N LEU A 136 7.85 -6.59 -16.86
CA LEU A 136 7.34 -5.45 -17.60
C LEU A 136 8.46 -4.67 -18.31
N ALA A 137 9.58 -4.48 -17.61
CA ALA A 137 10.77 -3.85 -18.18
C ALA A 137 11.45 -4.71 -19.28
N ALA A 138 11.13 -6.00 -19.35
CA ALA A 138 11.62 -6.92 -20.38
C ALA A 138 10.87 -6.78 -21.72
N VAL A 139 9.83 -5.95 -21.79
CA VAL A 139 9.04 -5.76 -23.02
C VAL A 139 9.72 -4.72 -23.89
N GLU A 140 10.17 -5.13 -25.06
CA GLU A 140 10.83 -4.26 -26.04
C GLU A 140 10.02 -4.18 -27.32
N PRO A 141 9.71 -2.97 -27.85
CA PRO A 141 9.04 -2.83 -29.12
C PRO A 141 9.96 -3.23 -30.29
N VAL A 142 9.41 -3.91 -31.28
CA VAL A 142 10.09 -4.24 -32.50
C VAL A 142 9.93 -3.08 -33.46
N ALA A 143 11.02 -2.41 -33.82
CA ALA A 143 11.00 -1.25 -34.71
C ALA A 143 10.41 -1.57 -36.09
N GLY A 144 9.51 -0.70 -36.56
CA GLY A 144 8.92 -0.80 -37.90
C GLY A 144 7.87 -1.90 -38.07
N ALA A 145 7.37 -2.46 -36.95
CA ALA A 145 6.30 -3.46 -36.94
C ALA A 145 5.03 -2.86 -36.34
N ASP A 146 4.51 -1.81 -36.98
CA ASP A 146 3.28 -1.13 -36.58
C ASP A 146 2.09 -1.63 -37.40
N TYR A 147 0.96 -1.81 -36.76
CA TYR A 147 -0.29 -2.25 -37.31
C TYR A 147 -1.39 -1.22 -37.09
N ASP A 148 -2.26 -1.02 -38.11
CA ASP A 148 -3.57 -0.41 -37.84
C ASP A 148 -4.46 -1.46 -37.13
N VAL A 149 -5.10 -1.09 -36.05
CA VAL A 149 -5.82 -2.03 -35.21
C VAL A 149 -7.29 -1.60 -35.06
N LYS A 150 -8.18 -2.57 -35.13
CA LYS A 150 -9.58 -2.44 -34.71
C LYS A 150 -9.84 -3.45 -33.58
N VAL A 151 -10.45 -2.99 -32.48
CA VAL A 151 -10.80 -3.86 -31.38
C VAL A 151 -12.13 -4.54 -31.68
N LEU A 152 -12.13 -5.85 -31.66
CA LEU A 152 -13.28 -6.70 -31.90
C LEU A 152 -13.71 -7.40 -30.63
N LYS A 153 -15.01 -7.67 -30.53
CA LYS A 153 -15.59 -8.54 -29.51
C LYS A 153 -16.16 -9.78 -30.17
N GLY A 154 -15.70 -10.94 -29.74
CA GLY A 154 -16.20 -12.25 -30.18
C GLY A 154 -17.56 -12.59 -29.58
N ALA A 155 -18.17 -13.63 -30.10
CA ALA A 155 -19.46 -14.16 -29.58
C ALA A 155 -19.36 -14.66 -28.13
N ASP A 156 -18.18 -15.08 -27.69
CA ASP A 156 -17.84 -15.48 -26.32
C ASP A 156 -17.58 -14.28 -25.39
N GLY A 157 -17.62 -13.05 -25.93
CA GLY A 157 -17.35 -11.81 -25.21
C GLY A 157 -15.86 -11.44 -25.10
N ALA A 158 -14.93 -12.27 -25.61
CA ALA A 158 -13.51 -12.00 -25.56
C ALA A 158 -13.13 -10.85 -26.51
N LEU A 159 -12.19 -10.01 -26.03
CA LEU A 159 -11.60 -8.96 -26.88
C LEU A 159 -10.51 -9.57 -27.76
N GLN A 160 -10.53 -9.20 -29.04
CA GLN A 160 -9.56 -9.60 -30.03
C GLN A 160 -9.10 -8.37 -30.83
N LEU A 161 -7.90 -8.43 -31.40
CA LEU A 161 -7.39 -7.39 -32.29
C LEU A 161 -7.46 -7.87 -33.73
N LEU A 162 -8.10 -7.06 -34.57
CA LEU A 162 -8.02 -7.15 -36.01
C LEU A 162 -6.94 -6.17 -36.46
N ALA A 163 -5.84 -6.68 -36.96
CA ALA A 163 -4.64 -5.91 -37.22
C ALA A 163 -4.28 -5.93 -38.73
N THR A 164 -4.11 -4.75 -39.28
CA THR A 164 -3.69 -4.58 -40.69
C THR A 164 -2.21 -4.25 -40.74
N ASP A 165 -1.42 -5.12 -41.38
CA ASP A 165 -0.05 -4.84 -41.76
C ASP A 165 -0.06 -4.08 -43.08
N MET A 166 0.16 -2.78 -43.05
CA MET A 166 0.15 -1.92 -44.22
C MET A 166 1.35 -2.18 -45.15
N ALA A 167 2.46 -2.66 -44.60
CA ALA A 167 3.66 -2.94 -45.38
C ALA A 167 3.54 -4.26 -46.15
N ALA A 168 2.98 -5.29 -45.55
CA ALA A 168 2.76 -6.58 -46.15
C ALA A 168 1.40 -6.69 -46.88
N ASN A 169 0.51 -5.71 -46.72
CA ASN A 169 -0.88 -5.72 -47.17
C ASN A 169 -1.64 -6.99 -46.75
N LYS A 170 -1.52 -7.32 -45.47
CA LYS A 170 -2.11 -8.49 -44.83
C LYS A 170 -2.90 -8.10 -43.59
N VAL A 171 -3.94 -8.87 -43.31
CA VAL A 171 -4.77 -8.67 -42.15
C VAL A 171 -4.75 -9.91 -41.28
N TYR A 172 -4.63 -9.70 -40.00
CA TYR A 172 -4.57 -10.74 -38.99
C TYR A 172 -5.61 -10.51 -37.89
N VAL A 173 -6.04 -11.60 -37.27
CA VAL A 173 -6.88 -11.54 -36.09
C VAL A 173 -6.33 -12.46 -34.98
N GLY A 174 -6.49 -12.06 -33.72
CA GLY A 174 -6.09 -12.88 -32.60
C GLY A 174 -6.55 -12.29 -31.26
N GLY A 175 -6.51 -13.10 -30.22
CA GLY A 175 -6.88 -12.73 -28.86
C GLY A 175 -5.78 -13.03 -27.85
N ALA A 176 -6.03 -12.72 -26.57
CA ALA A 176 -5.05 -12.90 -25.50
C ALA A 176 -4.64 -14.35 -25.27
N ASP A 177 -5.56 -15.28 -25.42
CA ASP A 177 -5.28 -16.72 -25.32
C ASP A 177 -5.05 -17.32 -26.72
N TYR A 178 -3.79 -17.58 -27.04
CA TYR A 178 -3.39 -18.16 -28.33
C TYR A 178 -4.03 -19.53 -28.61
N LYS A 179 -4.37 -20.30 -27.57
CA LYS A 179 -4.97 -21.62 -27.76
C LYS A 179 -6.45 -21.56 -28.17
N VAL A 180 -7.14 -20.50 -27.73
CA VAL A 180 -8.56 -20.30 -28.00
C VAL A 180 -8.76 -19.37 -29.18
N HIS A 181 -7.95 -18.30 -29.26
CA HIS A 181 -8.02 -17.27 -30.27
C HIS A 181 -6.63 -17.06 -30.91
N PRO A 182 -6.14 -18.03 -31.74
CA PRO A 182 -4.81 -17.97 -32.31
C PRO A 182 -4.66 -16.79 -33.25
N TRP A 183 -3.46 -16.24 -33.29
CA TRP A 183 -3.09 -15.26 -34.32
C TRP A 183 -3.03 -15.92 -35.69
N HIS A 184 -3.83 -15.46 -36.64
CA HIS A 184 -3.85 -15.99 -38.01
C HIS A 184 -4.26 -14.93 -39.02
N GLU A 185 -3.82 -15.13 -40.28
CA GLU A 185 -4.18 -14.29 -41.42
C GLU A 185 -5.65 -14.52 -41.79
N VAL A 186 -6.38 -13.44 -42.05
CA VAL A 186 -7.78 -13.45 -42.50
C VAL A 186 -7.92 -12.76 -43.86
N SER A 187 -8.90 -13.20 -44.63
CA SER A 187 -9.13 -12.76 -46.00
C SER A 187 -10.61 -12.49 -46.27
N ALA A 188 -10.94 -12.05 -47.46
CA ALA A 188 -12.34 -11.89 -47.90
C ALA A 188 -13.16 -13.19 -47.83
N ALA A 189 -12.51 -14.37 -47.91
CA ALA A 189 -13.18 -15.66 -47.77
C ALA A 189 -13.69 -15.88 -46.31
N ASP A 190 -13.04 -15.28 -45.33
CA ASP A 190 -13.38 -15.32 -43.94
C ASP A 190 -14.42 -14.26 -43.56
N GLY A 191 -14.88 -13.46 -44.52
CA GLY A 191 -15.84 -12.38 -44.36
C GLY A 191 -15.19 -11.08 -43.84
N LEU A 192 -13.89 -10.86 -44.12
CA LEU A 192 -13.21 -9.61 -43.88
C LEU A 192 -13.78 -8.50 -44.79
N VAL A 193 -14.07 -7.36 -44.19
CA VAL A 193 -14.46 -6.13 -44.90
C VAL A 193 -13.36 -5.11 -44.76
N MET A 194 -12.89 -4.58 -45.88
CA MET A 194 -11.87 -3.52 -45.87
C MET A 194 -12.53 -2.16 -45.93
N GLY A 195 -11.99 -1.19 -45.20
CA GLY A 195 -12.39 0.20 -45.27
C GLY A 195 -11.86 0.91 -46.51
N ALA A 196 -12.38 2.11 -46.79
CA ALA A 196 -11.95 2.93 -47.91
C ALA A 196 -10.49 3.43 -47.77
N ASP A 197 -9.95 3.41 -46.57
CA ASP A 197 -8.60 3.78 -46.20
C ASP A 197 -7.57 2.63 -46.41
N GLY A 198 -8.04 1.47 -46.86
CA GLY A 198 -7.18 0.29 -47.08
C GLY A 198 -6.88 -0.50 -45.79
N THR A 199 -7.49 -0.12 -44.66
CA THR A 199 -7.38 -0.89 -43.43
C THR A 199 -8.58 -1.83 -43.25
N ALA A 200 -8.43 -2.86 -42.42
CA ALA A 200 -9.54 -3.75 -42.05
C ALA A 200 -10.58 -3.00 -41.22
N ASP A 201 -11.86 -3.09 -41.59
CA ASP A 201 -12.94 -2.45 -40.88
C ASP A 201 -13.72 -3.42 -39.96
N SER A 202 -14.08 -4.57 -40.49
CA SER A 202 -14.84 -5.56 -39.73
C SER A 202 -14.57 -6.99 -40.20
N LEU A 203 -14.89 -7.95 -39.37
CA LEU A 203 -14.76 -9.38 -39.63
C LEU A 203 -16.10 -10.09 -39.27
N LYS A 204 -16.56 -10.98 -40.13
CA LYS A 204 -17.78 -11.74 -39.94
C LYS A 204 -17.74 -12.56 -38.64
N GLY A 205 -18.78 -12.46 -37.84
CA GLY A 205 -18.88 -13.15 -36.54
C GLY A 205 -18.34 -12.34 -35.34
N PHE A 206 -17.81 -11.14 -35.59
CA PHE A 206 -17.33 -10.25 -34.57
C PHE A 206 -18.07 -8.91 -34.57
N THR A 207 -18.12 -8.28 -33.42
CA THR A 207 -18.63 -6.91 -33.28
C THR A 207 -17.48 -5.96 -33.05
N ARG A 208 -17.26 -5.01 -33.96
CA ARG A 208 -16.27 -3.94 -33.80
C ARG A 208 -16.72 -2.99 -32.69
N LEU A 209 -15.82 -2.63 -31.78
CA LEU A 209 -16.08 -1.65 -30.76
C LEU A 209 -16.04 -0.24 -31.35
N ASN A 210 -17.00 0.60 -30.94
CA ASN A 210 -16.98 2.04 -31.24
C ASN A 210 -16.11 2.79 -30.21
N ASP A 211 -15.89 4.10 -30.43
CA ASP A 211 -15.00 4.93 -29.62
C ASP A 211 -15.43 5.00 -28.14
N ASP A 212 -16.73 5.08 -27.88
CA ASP A 212 -17.26 5.06 -26.51
C ASP A 212 -16.97 3.70 -25.82
N GLN A 213 -17.12 2.60 -26.54
CA GLN A 213 -16.83 1.26 -26.03
C GLN A 213 -15.33 1.03 -25.83
N ILE A 214 -14.48 1.59 -26.71
CA ILE A 214 -13.02 1.57 -26.53
C ILE A 214 -12.66 2.33 -25.27
N THR A 215 -13.18 3.52 -25.08
CA THR A 215 -12.94 4.34 -23.87
C THR A 215 -13.40 3.63 -22.60
N ASN A 216 -14.60 3.05 -22.62
CA ASN A 216 -15.14 2.32 -21.45
C ASN A 216 -14.38 1.03 -21.12
N ASN A 217 -13.69 0.43 -22.09
CA ASN A 217 -12.87 -0.76 -21.92
C ASN A 217 -11.37 -0.49 -21.98
N ALA A 218 -10.92 0.77 -21.86
CA ALA A 218 -9.53 1.18 -22.07
C ALA A 218 -8.54 0.35 -21.24
N VAL A 219 -8.82 0.06 -19.97
CA VAL A 219 -7.95 -0.75 -19.12
C VAL A 219 -7.77 -2.18 -19.67
N ALA A 220 -8.84 -2.79 -20.15
CA ALA A 220 -8.81 -4.13 -20.71
C ALA A 220 -8.08 -4.16 -22.06
N ILE A 221 -8.26 -3.12 -22.89
CA ILE A 221 -7.64 -2.97 -24.20
C ILE A 221 -6.13 -2.74 -24.07
N VAL A 222 -5.70 -1.83 -23.20
CA VAL A 222 -4.27 -1.58 -22.91
C VAL A 222 -3.59 -2.81 -22.31
N GLY A 223 -4.33 -3.59 -21.53
CA GLY A 223 -3.84 -4.85 -20.97
C GLY A 223 -3.82 -6.02 -21.96
N LEU A 224 -4.44 -5.86 -23.14
CA LEU A 224 -4.56 -6.94 -24.12
C LEU A 224 -3.22 -7.15 -24.84
N LYS A 225 -2.63 -8.33 -24.64
CA LYS A 225 -1.43 -8.79 -25.32
C LYS A 225 -1.82 -9.97 -26.18
N VAL A 226 -1.74 -9.82 -27.51
CA VAL A 226 -2.11 -10.84 -28.49
C VAL A 226 -0.86 -11.58 -28.96
N PRO A 227 -0.60 -12.82 -28.51
CA PRO A 227 0.56 -13.59 -28.94
C PRO A 227 0.54 -13.85 -30.46
N MET A 228 1.63 -13.58 -31.14
CA MET A 228 1.76 -13.81 -32.59
C MET A 228 2.16 -15.25 -32.92
N GLY A 229 2.40 -16.07 -31.92
CA GLY A 229 2.73 -17.50 -32.07
C GLY A 229 2.59 -18.24 -30.73
N PRO A 230 2.83 -19.56 -30.75
CA PRO A 230 2.69 -20.41 -29.56
C PRO A 230 3.68 -20.07 -28.43
N ASN A 231 4.79 -19.43 -28.77
CA ASN A 231 5.80 -18.99 -27.81
C ASN A 231 5.96 -17.45 -27.84
N PRO A 232 5.25 -16.69 -27.02
CA PRO A 232 5.32 -15.23 -27.02
C PRO A 232 6.71 -14.65 -26.77
N ALA A 233 7.62 -15.43 -26.16
CA ALA A 233 9.00 -14.99 -25.92
C ALA A 233 9.82 -14.89 -27.21
N SER A 234 9.66 -15.85 -28.14
CA SER A 234 10.33 -15.85 -29.43
C SER A 234 9.50 -15.15 -30.52
N ASP A 235 8.19 -15.42 -30.55
CA ASP A 235 7.31 -15.02 -31.62
C ASP A 235 6.81 -13.58 -31.46
N GLY A 236 6.85 -13.07 -30.22
CA GLY A 236 6.35 -11.75 -29.88
C GLY A 236 4.84 -11.71 -29.65
N PHE A 237 4.36 -10.52 -29.36
CA PHE A 237 2.93 -10.25 -29.19
C PHE A 237 2.59 -8.84 -29.70
N LEU A 238 1.39 -8.68 -30.25
CA LEU A 238 0.82 -7.39 -30.57
C LEU A 238 0.15 -6.78 -29.33
N ALA A 239 0.42 -5.52 -29.07
CA ALA A 239 -0.24 -4.74 -28.05
C ALA A 239 -0.65 -3.36 -28.57
N THR A 240 -1.69 -2.79 -27.97
CA THR A 240 -2.17 -1.44 -28.31
C THR A 240 -2.32 -0.62 -27.04
N THR A 241 -2.09 0.69 -27.15
CA THR A 241 -2.27 1.65 -26.06
C THR A 241 -3.54 2.51 -26.23
N ASP A 242 -4.07 2.58 -27.45
CA ASP A 242 -5.18 3.44 -27.83
C ASP A 242 -6.37 2.70 -28.46
N GLY A 243 -6.17 1.42 -28.85
CA GLY A 243 -7.17 0.61 -29.54
C GLY A 243 -7.25 0.87 -31.04
N TYR A 244 -6.35 1.69 -31.61
CA TYR A 244 -6.30 2.05 -33.04
C TYR A 244 -4.96 1.72 -33.66
N THR A 245 -3.86 1.85 -32.90
CA THR A 245 -2.52 1.49 -33.37
C THR A 245 -1.97 0.36 -32.52
N GLY A 246 -1.32 -0.59 -33.14
CA GLY A 246 -0.69 -1.72 -32.48
C GLY A 246 0.78 -1.81 -32.79
N ALA A 247 1.60 -2.09 -31.77
CA ALA A 247 3.02 -2.34 -31.92
C ALA A 247 3.35 -3.79 -31.56
N VAL A 248 4.23 -4.40 -32.35
CA VAL A 248 4.78 -5.72 -31.99
C VAL A 248 5.82 -5.53 -30.90
N ASN A 249 5.71 -6.35 -29.90
CA ASN A 249 6.62 -6.37 -28.77
C ASN A 249 7.21 -7.77 -28.59
N LYS A 250 8.42 -7.84 -28.06
CA LYS A 250 9.07 -9.09 -27.66
C LYS A 250 9.50 -9.03 -26.20
N TYR A 251 9.59 -10.20 -25.59
CA TYR A 251 10.18 -10.29 -24.26
C TYR A 251 11.68 -10.53 -24.35
N SER A 252 12.49 -9.68 -23.74
CA SER A 252 13.93 -9.88 -23.58
C SER A 252 14.26 -10.95 -22.56
N TYR A 253 13.30 -11.30 -21.69
CA TYR A 253 13.46 -12.27 -20.60
C TYR A 253 12.36 -13.32 -20.62
N THR A 254 12.72 -14.54 -20.17
CA THR A 254 11.77 -15.59 -19.83
C THR A 254 11.89 -15.91 -18.34
N TYR A 255 10.79 -16.25 -17.68
CA TYR A 255 10.78 -16.59 -16.25
C TYR A 255 10.31 -18.01 -16.04
N ASP A 256 11.10 -18.79 -15.31
CA ASP A 256 10.74 -20.12 -14.81
C ASP A 256 10.35 -20.04 -13.33
N ALA A 257 9.07 -20.28 -13.06
CA ALA A 257 8.53 -20.22 -11.72
C ALA A 257 9.02 -21.35 -10.79
N ALA A 258 9.36 -22.51 -11.37
CA ALA A 258 9.80 -23.68 -10.58
C ALA A 258 11.19 -23.45 -9.97
N THR A 259 12.07 -22.81 -10.74
CA THR A 259 13.45 -22.53 -10.32
C THR A 259 13.66 -21.09 -9.86
N LYS A 260 12.61 -20.23 -9.97
CA LYS A 260 12.69 -18.77 -9.76
C LYS A 260 13.83 -18.12 -10.55
N THR A 261 13.99 -18.53 -11.80
CA THR A 261 15.08 -18.11 -12.66
C THR A 261 14.55 -17.29 -13.82
N ILE A 262 15.16 -16.13 -14.07
CA ILE A 262 14.99 -15.35 -15.27
C ILE A 262 16.12 -15.68 -16.24
N THR A 263 15.79 -15.98 -17.48
CA THR A 263 16.76 -16.22 -18.54
C THR A 263 16.61 -15.13 -19.60
N THR A 264 17.71 -14.49 -19.96
CA THR A 264 17.76 -13.51 -21.06
C THR A 264 17.65 -14.24 -22.41
N VAL A 265 16.84 -13.70 -23.33
CA VAL A 265 16.61 -14.32 -24.65
C VAL A 265 17.82 -14.14 -25.56
N ALA A 266 18.56 -13.03 -25.42
CA ALA A 266 19.67 -12.68 -26.30
C ALA A 266 20.89 -13.59 -26.14
N ASP A 267 21.29 -13.91 -24.91
CA ASP A 267 22.55 -14.60 -24.59
C ASP A 267 22.35 -15.84 -23.68
N ASN A 268 21.10 -16.20 -23.38
CA ASN A 268 20.72 -17.33 -22.52
C ASN A 268 21.35 -17.29 -21.11
N ARG A 269 21.73 -16.11 -20.62
CA ARG A 269 22.19 -15.93 -19.25
C ARG A 269 21.08 -16.18 -18.26
N LYS A 270 21.42 -16.81 -17.14
CA LYS A 270 20.46 -17.16 -16.08
C LYS A 270 20.69 -16.32 -14.85
N TYR A 271 19.63 -15.71 -14.36
CA TYR A 271 19.62 -14.92 -13.14
C TYR A 271 18.65 -15.54 -12.15
N VAL A 272 19.16 -15.96 -11.01
CA VAL A 272 18.38 -16.64 -9.95
C VAL A 272 17.98 -15.65 -8.87
N ALA A 273 16.80 -15.83 -8.31
CA ALA A 273 16.33 -15.01 -7.20
C ALA A 273 17.26 -15.19 -5.97
N ASN A 274 17.94 -14.11 -5.59
CA ASN A 274 18.82 -14.06 -4.42
C ASN A 274 18.10 -13.41 -3.24
N ASP A 275 17.50 -14.23 -2.40
CA ASP A 275 16.73 -13.75 -1.23
C ASP A 275 17.60 -13.07 -0.16
N LYS A 276 18.93 -13.18 -0.21
CA LYS A 276 19.84 -12.47 0.71
C LYS A 276 20.04 -11.01 0.31
N GLU A 277 20.09 -10.76 -0.99
CA GLU A 277 20.30 -9.41 -1.54
C GLU A 277 18.99 -8.75 -1.99
N GLY A 278 17.98 -9.56 -2.33
CA GLY A 278 16.71 -9.09 -2.85
C GLY A 278 16.79 -8.65 -4.32
N PHE A 279 17.59 -9.35 -5.13
CA PHE A 279 17.74 -9.14 -6.58
C PHE A 279 17.78 -10.47 -7.33
N PHE A 280 17.52 -10.42 -8.64
CA PHE A 280 17.89 -11.48 -9.54
C PHE A 280 19.37 -11.34 -9.89
N THR A 281 20.18 -12.34 -9.54
CA THR A 281 21.65 -12.33 -9.70
C THR A 281 22.13 -13.53 -10.49
N ASP A 282 23.17 -13.32 -11.31
CA ASP A 282 23.89 -14.39 -11.99
C ASP A 282 24.65 -15.22 -10.94
N PRO A 283 24.39 -16.53 -10.83
CA PRO A 283 25.01 -17.39 -9.83
C PRO A 283 26.53 -17.56 -10.00
N THR A 284 27.08 -17.20 -11.17
CA THR A 284 28.51 -17.40 -11.48
C THR A 284 29.38 -16.22 -11.06
N ASN A 285 28.90 -15.00 -11.23
CA ASN A 285 29.67 -13.78 -10.98
C ASN A 285 29.00 -12.80 -10.01
N GLY A 286 27.72 -13.04 -9.64
CA GLY A 286 26.95 -12.18 -8.75
C GLY A 286 26.38 -10.92 -9.40
N ASP A 287 26.50 -10.76 -10.70
CA ASP A 287 25.96 -9.59 -11.41
C ASP A 287 24.43 -9.56 -11.29
N ARG A 288 23.88 -8.36 -11.14
CA ARG A 288 22.43 -8.16 -11.10
C ARG A 288 21.86 -8.07 -12.49
N LEU A 289 20.68 -8.64 -12.70
CA LEU A 289 19.94 -8.51 -13.95
C LEU A 289 19.57 -7.04 -14.23
N ASN A 290 19.06 -6.36 -13.19
CA ASN A 290 18.69 -4.95 -13.22
C ASN A 290 18.67 -4.40 -11.78
N GLU A 291 18.24 -3.14 -11.62
CA GLU A 291 18.16 -2.49 -10.32
C GLU A 291 16.76 -2.59 -9.67
N ILE A 292 15.93 -3.54 -10.13
CA ILE A 292 14.61 -3.81 -9.56
C ILE A 292 14.76 -4.92 -8.53
N GLY A 293 14.67 -4.57 -7.26
CA GLY A 293 14.82 -5.50 -6.16
C GLY A 293 13.58 -5.59 -5.29
N TRP A 294 13.63 -6.52 -4.34
CA TRP A 294 12.58 -6.70 -3.32
C TRP A 294 13.15 -6.67 -1.92
N LYS A 295 12.26 -6.32 -1.00
CA LYS A 295 12.60 -6.24 0.42
C LYS A 295 12.84 -7.64 0.99
N THR A 296 14.01 -7.80 1.63
CA THR A 296 14.40 -9.02 2.34
C THR A 296 14.84 -8.71 3.77
N ASN A 297 14.84 -9.74 4.63
CA ASN A 297 15.34 -9.61 5.98
C ASN A 297 16.86 -9.77 5.99
N VAL A 298 17.57 -8.73 6.43
CA VAL A 298 19.04 -8.71 6.55
C VAL A 298 19.52 -8.85 8.01
N GLY A 299 18.61 -9.11 8.95
CA GLY A 299 18.93 -9.26 10.37
C GLY A 299 19.57 -8.00 10.94
N LEU A 300 20.68 -8.17 11.66
CA LEU A 300 21.41 -7.09 12.31
C LEU A 300 22.46 -6.40 11.41
N LYS A 301 22.48 -6.66 10.11
CA LYS A 301 23.48 -6.11 9.19
C LYS A 301 23.49 -4.57 9.21
N ASN A 302 22.33 -3.93 9.17
CA ASN A 302 22.23 -2.47 9.18
C ASN A 302 22.80 -1.88 10.47
N PHE A 303 22.49 -2.49 11.62
CA PHE A 303 23.03 -2.05 12.91
C PHE A 303 24.55 -2.22 12.96
N LYS A 304 25.06 -3.37 12.49
CA LYS A 304 26.49 -3.60 12.42
C LYS A 304 27.17 -2.54 11.54
N THR A 305 26.64 -2.25 10.36
CA THR A 305 27.18 -1.23 9.45
C THR A 305 27.23 0.14 10.11
N ILE A 306 26.18 0.56 10.80
CA ILE A 306 26.14 1.85 11.51
C ILE A 306 27.29 1.98 12.53
N PHE A 307 27.62 0.90 13.25
CA PHE A 307 28.66 0.96 14.28
C PHE A 307 30.08 0.74 13.72
N THR A 308 30.21 0.07 12.58
CA THR A 308 31.53 -0.26 11.99
C THR A 308 31.99 0.74 10.94
N ASP A 309 31.05 1.37 10.22
CA ASP A 309 31.34 2.34 9.18
C ASP A 309 31.64 3.72 9.81
N LYS A 310 32.84 4.21 9.58
CA LYS A 310 33.32 5.49 10.15
C LYS A 310 32.64 6.70 9.52
N GLU A 311 32.23 6.60 8.25
CA GLU A 311 31.59 7.70 7.53
C GLU A 311 30.13 7.89 8.00
N LEU A 312 29.44 6.80 8.33
CA LEU A 312 28.06 6.82 8.81
C LEU A 312 27.95 7.11 10.30
N ARG A 313 28.86 6.53 11.10
CA ARG A 313 28.79 6.61 12.56
C ARG A 313 28.87 8.03 13.11
N GLY A 314 29.78 8.85 12.59
CA GLY A 314 30.00 10.23 13.08
C GLY A 314 28.76 11.10 12.92
N PRO A 315 28.26 11.32 11.70
CA PRO A 315 27.06 12.10 11.44
C PRO A 315 25.82 11.56 12.16
N LEU A 316 25.63 10.24 12.18
CA LEU A 316 24.47 9.62 12.83
C LEU A 316 24.44 9.87 14.33
N LEU A 317 25.57 9.66 15.04
CA LEU A 317 25.65 9.94 16.47
C LEU A 317 25.44 11.43 16.77
N GLY A 318 25.96 12.32 15.91
CA GLY A 318 25.72 13.76 16.03
C GLY A 318 24.24 14.11 15.95
N VAL A 319 23.52 13.60 14.94
CA VAL A 319 22.07 13.81 14.78
C VAL A 319 21.29 13.20 15.95
N LEU A 320 21.69 12.01 16.42
CA LEU A 320 21.05 11.35 17.55
C LEU A 320 21.18 12.18 18.83
N LEU A 321 22.39 12.61 19.18
CA LEU A 321 22.66 13.46 20.34
C LEU A 321 21.87 14.77 20.27
N TRP A 322 21.94 15.44 19.12
CA TRP A 322 21.17 16.68 18.90
C TRP A 322 19.66 16.47 19.10
N THR A 323 19.12 15.37 18.64
CA THR A 323 17.69 15.07 18.79
C THR A 323 17.31 14.90 20.27
N PHE A 324 18.14 14.21 21.06
CA PHE A 324 17.92 14.08 22.51
C PHE A 324 18.07 15.42 23.24
N GLU A 325 19.11 16.18 22.94
CA GLU A 325 19.31 17.52 23.52
C GLU A 325 18.13 18.44 23.23
N PHE A 326 17.69 18.50 21.98
CA PHE A 326 16.54 19.29 21.58
C PHE A 326 15.26 18.87 22.29
N ALA A 327 14.99 17.56 22.36
CA ALA A 327 13.80 17.04 23.05
C ALA A 327 13.81 17.39 24.54
N ILE A 328 14.93 17.17 25.23
CA ILE A 328 15.08 17.47 26.67
C ILE A 328 14.93 18.97 26.92
N LEU A 329 15.61 19.81 26.15
CA LEU A 329 15.52 21.26 26.31
C LEU A 329 14.10 21.76 26.04
N THR A 330 13.44 21.27 25.02
CA THR A 330 12.06 21.64 24.69
C THR A 330 11.09 21.28 25.82
N VAL A 331 11.20 20.05 26.37
CA VAL A 331 10.33 19.61 27.48
C VAL A 331 10.61 20.44 28.74
N LEU A 332 11.88 20.67 29.09
CA LEU A 332 12.24 21.46 30.26
C LEU A 332 11.77 22.91 30.16
N THR A 333 12.00 23.55 29.02
CA THR A 333 11.60 24.96 28.83
C THR A 333 10.08 25.12 28.85
N THR A 334 9.34 24.25 28.14
CA THR A 334 7.86 24.29 28.14
C THR A 334 7.27 23.96 29.50
N PHE A 335 7.88 23.02 30.24
CA PHE A 335 7.45 22.68 31.61
C PHE A 335 7.68 23.86 32.56
N ILE A 336 8.87 24.46 32.54
CA ILE A 336 9.21 25.62 33.43
C ILE A 336 8.28 26.80 33.14
N LEU A 337 8.10 27.13 31.83
CA LEU A 337 7.19 28.22 31.44
C LEU A 337 5.73 27.91 31.81
N GLY A 338 5.27 26.68 31.58
CA GLY A 338 3.92 26.28 31.95
C GLY A 338 3.69 26.31 33.47
N LEU A 339 4.68 25.85 34.25
CA LEU A 339 4.63 25.91 35.70
C LEU A 339 4.65 27.37 36.22
N ALA A 340 5.50 28.21 35.67
CA ALA A 340 5.58 29.62 36.02
C ALA A 340 4.24 30.34 35.75
N LEU A 341 3.65 30.12 34.57
CA LEU A 341 2.34 30.68 34.23
C LEU A 341 1.23 30.13 35.17
N ALA A 342 1.24 28.84 35.44
CA ALA A 342 0.25 28.24 36.33
C ALA A 342 0.34 28.81 37.76
N LEU A 343 1.54 29.03 38.30
CA LEU A 343 1.75 29.66 39.60
C LEU A 343 1.32 31.12 39.61
N LEU A 344 1.65 31.85 38.55
CA LEU A 344 1.31 33.25 38.39
C LEU A 344 -0.20 33.48 38.30
N LEU A 345 -0.90 32.68 37.51
CA LEU A 345 -2.36 32.75 37.33
C LEU A 345 -3.14 32.18 38.49
N ASN A 346 -2.51 31.38 39.36
CA ASN A 346 -3.14 30.85 40.56
C ASN A 346 -2.99 31.78 41.80
N ASP A 347 -2.27 32.89 41.65
CA ASP A 347 -2.17 33.89 42.75
C ASP A 347 -3.49 34.66 42.87
N GLN A 348 -4.07 34.62 44.09
CA GLN A 348 -5.35 35.29 44.39
C GLN A 348 -5.29 36.83 44.32
N ARG A 349 -4.10 37.41 44.08
CA ARG A 349 -3.87 38.84 43.97
C ARG A 349 -3.96 39.38 42.54
N ILE A 350 -4.04 38.48 41.56
CA ILE A 350 -4.28 38.75 40.15
C ILE A 350 -5.70 38.34 39.80
#